data_8f029f2eca3015aa027ea27f6e34d2cf
#
_entry.id   8f029f2eca3015aa027ea27f6e34d2cf
#
_cell.length_a   1.000
_cell.length_b   1.000
_cell.length_c   1.000
_cell.angle_alpha   90.00
_cell.angle_beta   90.00
_cell.angle_gamma   90.00
#
_symmetry.space_group_name_H-M   'P 1'
#
loop_
_entity.id
_entity.type
_entity.pdbx_description
1 polymer ?
#
loop_
_entity_poly.entity_id
_entity_poly.type
_entity_poly.pdbx_seq_one_letter_code
_entity_poly.pdbx_strand_id
1 'polypeptide(L)'
;MCSSDLASIIEYMGDDYHSNSHGEGNLRFLAFDKPGLYLMDEPEAALSPQKQLALLKHIYELSKAGAQFIIATHSPILLGCPDAVILSFDDGKVSPCKYENTMSYQITKRFLCDKDRMLDELLFE
;
A
#
# COMPACT_ATOMS: atom_id res chain seq x y z
N MET A 1 6.65 18.83 2.53
CA MET A 1 7.39 18.24 3.65
C MET A 1 7.64 16.78 3.34
N CYS A 2 8.77 16.26 3.48
CA CYS A 2 9.25 14.92 3.09
C CYS A 2 9.75 14.81 1.66
N SER A 3 10.58 15.74 1.22
CA SER A 3 11.20 15.65 -0.11
C SER A 3 12.61 15.06 -0.09
N SER A 4 13.20 14.79 1.07
CA SER A 4 14.62 14.54 1.10
C SER A 4 15.03 13.08 0.99
N ASP A 5 14.16 12.12 1.25
CA ASP A 5 14.65 10.78 1.49
C ASP A 5 13.87 9.63 0.86
N LEU A 6 13.01 9.92 -0.12
CA LEU A 6 12.29 8.84 -0.79
C LEU A 6 13.28 7.91 -1.52
N ALA A 7 14.30 8.47 -2.14
CA ALA A 7 15.35 7.69 -2.79
C ALA A 7 16.15 6.87 -1.77
N SER A 8 16.51 7.45 -0.61
CA SER A 8 17.23 6.73 0.44
C SER A 8 16.35 5.69 1.15
N ILE A 9 15.06 5.96 1.32
CA ILE A 9 14.11 4.98 1.83
C ILE A 9 13.99 3.80 0.87
N ILE A 10 13.91 4.06 -0.43
CA ILE A 10 13.83 3.03 -1.47
C ILE A 10 15.15 2.25 -1.55
N GLU A 11 16.29 2.91 -1.42
CA GLU A 11 17.61 2.27 -1.40
C GLU A 11 17.78 1.40 -0.15
N TYR A 12 17.39 1.91 1.02
CA TYR A 12 17.38 1.15 2.27
C TYR A 12 16.46 -0.08 2.20
N MET A 13 15.30 0.03 1.54
CA MET A 13 14.41 -1.10 1.33
C MET A 13 15.01 -2.15 0.38
N GLY A 14 15.84 -1.71 -0.58
CA GLY A 14 16.57 -2.60 -1.47
C GLY A 14 17.56 -3.49 -0.71
N ASP A 15 18.26 -2.92 0.27
CA ASP A 15 19.22 -3.65 1.10
C ASP A 15 18.52 -4.60 2.08
N ASP A 16 17.44 -4.18 2.72
CA ASP A 16 16.63 -5.05 3.61
C ASP A 16 15.97 -6.20 2.85
N TYR A 17 15.67 -5.99 1.59
CA TYR A 17 15.06 -6.97 0.72
C TYR A 17 15.99 -8.14 0.43
N HIS A 18 17.30 -7.90 0.40
CA HIS A 18 18.31 -8.92 0.17
C HIS A 18 18.86 -9.55 1.46
N SER A 19 18.71 -8.89 2.61
CA SER A 19 19.34 -9.32 3.85
C SER A 19 18.44 -10.09 4.81
N ASN A 20 17.13 -10.13 4.60
CA ASN A 20 16.20 -10.70 5.56
C ASN A 20 15.85 -12.16 5.24
N SER A 21 16.73 -13.07 5.65
CA SER A 21 16.47 -14.50 5.64
C SER A 21 15.55 -15.00 6.77
N HIS A 22 14.95 -14.09 7.56
CA HIS A 22 14.28 -14.45 8.83
C HIS A 22 12.76 -14.34 8.82
N GLY A 23 12.12 -14.15 7.66
CA GLY A 23 10.67 -14.05 7.59
C GLY A 23 10.08 -14.86 6.45
N GLU A 24 9.76 -16.12 6.68
CA GLU A 24 9.12 -16.99 5.68
C GLU A 24 7.82 -16.39 5.10
N GLY A 25 7.10 -15.54 5.87
CA GLY A 25 5.90 -14.86 5.41
C GLY A 25 6.17 -13.67 4.47
N ASN A 26 7.37 -13.11 4.51
CA ASN A 26 7.69 -11.85 3.82
C ASN A 26 8.24 -12.01 2.41
N LEU A 27 8.60 -13.24 2.02
CA LEU A 27 9.19 -13.54 0.72
C LEU A 27 8.18 -14.01 -0.32
N ARG A 28 6.91 -14.20 0.06
CA ARG A 28 5.90 -14.73 -0.86
C ARG A 28 5.62 -13.81 -2.05
N PHE A 29 5.74 -12.50 -1.87
CA PHE A 29 5.54 -11.58 -2.99
C PHE A 29 6.72 -11.56 -3.95
N LEU A 30 7.90 -12.04 -3.54
CA LEU A 30 9.07 -12.21 -4.41
C LEU A 30 8.88 -13.31 -5.46
N ALA A 31 7.94 -14.21 -5.21
CA ALA A 31 7.64 -15.26 -6.17
C ALA A 31 6.83 -14.77 -7.38
N PHE A 32 6.36 -13.50 -7.35
CA PHE A 32 5.65 -12.90 -8.47
C PHE A 32 6.66 -12.29 -9.44
N ASP A 33 7.23 -13.11 -10.30
CA ASP A 33 8.26 -12.68 -11.25
C ASP A 33 7.83 -12.82 -12.72
N LYS A 34 6.61 -13.31 -12.96
CA LYS A 34 6.12 -13.61 -14.31
C LYS A 34 4.86 -12.82 -14.65
N PRO A 35 4.66 -12.46 -15.94
CA PRO A 35 3.38 -11.94 -16.37
C PRO A 35 2.26 -12.93 -16.07
N GLY A 36 1.12 -12.42 -15.62
CA GLY A 36 -0.03 -13.24 -15.26
C GLY A 36 -1.09 -12.41 -14.56
N LEU A 37 -2.13 -13.09 -14.10
CA LEU A 37 -3.17 -12.49 -13.26
C LEU A 37 -2.92 -12.87 -11.80
N TYR A 38 -2.80 -11.86 -10.94
CA TYR A 38 -2.57 -12.04 -9.52
C TYR A 38 -3.76 -11.48 -8.73
N LEU A 39 -4.33 -12.33 -7.89
CA LEU A 39 -5.41 -11.96 -6.98
C LEU A 39 -4.85 -11.92 -5.56
N MET A 40 -4.99 -10.77 -4.88
CA MET A 40 -4.49 -10.58 -3.53
C MET A 40 -5.60 -10.05 -2.63
N ASP A 41 -5.70 -10.60 -1.45
CA ASP A 41 -6.63 -10.17 -0.41
C ASP A 41 -5.84 -9.71 0.82
N GLU A 42 -5.91 -8.42 1.10
CA GLU A 42 -5.22 -7.75 2.21
C GLU A 42 -3.73 -8.15 2.32
N PRO A 43 -2.95 -7.99 1.25
CA PRO A 43 -1.53 -8.37 1.27
C PRO A 43 -0.70 -7.57 2.28
N GLU A 44 -1.20 -6.42 2.72
CA GLU A 44 -0.56 -5.57 3.71
C GLU A 44 -0.64 -6.09 5.16
N ALA A 45 -1.48 -7.08 5.45
CA ALA A 45 -1.84 -7.48 6.82
C ALA A 45 -0.64 -7.83 7.71
N ALA A 46 0.42 -8.37 7.13
CA ALA A 46 1.64 -8.75 7.85
C ALA A 46 2.85 -7.88 7.48
N LEU A 47 2.62 -6.74 6.83
CA LEU A 47 3.70 -5.91 6.29
C LEU A 47 3.81 -4.57 7.03
N SER A 48 5.04 -4.21 7.40
CA SER A 48 5.36 -2.85 7.83
C SER A 48 5.13 -1.86 6.68
N PRO A 49 4.98 -0.55 6.97
CA PRO A 49 4.88 0.46 5.91
C PRO A 49 6.00 0.39 4.88
N GLN A 50 7.23 0.14 5.32
CA GLN A 50 8.38 -0.02 4.42
C GLN A 50 8.20 -1.22 3.48
N LYS A 51 7.73 -2.35 4.01
CA LYS A 51 7.49 -3.55 3.20
C LYS A 51 6.30 -3.36 2.25
N GLN A 52 5.31 -2.58 2.65
CA GLN A 52 4.21 -2.20 1.75
C GLN A 52 4.70 -1.36 0.57
N LEU A 53 5.65 -0.46 0.78
CA LEU A 53 6.27 0.30 -0.31
C LEU A 53 7.07 -0.61 -1.24
N ALA A 54 7.80 -1.58 -0.70
CA ALA A 54 8.52 -2.57 -1.51
C ALA A 54 7.56 -3.41 -2.36
N LEU A 55 6.45 -3.84 -1.77
CA LEU A 55 5.40 -4.57 -2.49
C LEU A 55 4.78 -3.70 -3.58
N LEU A 56 4.49 -2.43 -3.29
CA LEU A 56 3.97 -1.47 -4.26
C LEU A 56 4.89 -1.34 -5.47
N LYS A 57 6.18 -1.17 -5.22
CA LYS A 57 7.18 -1.08 -6.30
C LYS A 57 7.16 -2.33 -7.17
N HIS A 58 7.16 -3.50 -6.56
CA HIS A 58 7.15 -4.77 -7.26
C HIS A 58 5.88 -4.95 -8.11
N ILE A 59 4.71 -4.63 -7.56
CA ILE A 59 3.44 -4.64 -8.28
C ILE A 59 3.49 -3.70 -9.49
N TYR A 60 3.98 -2.49 -9.29
CA TYR A 60 4.07 -1.50 -10.37
C TYR A 60 4.99 -1.97 -11.49
N GLU A 61 6.17 -2.46 -11.16
CA GLU A 61 7.13 -2.94 -12.15
C GLU A 61 6.58 -4.13 -12.94
N LEU A 62 5.96 -5.10 -12.26
CA LEU A 62 5.35 -6.25 -12.93
C LEU A 62 4.14 -5.85 -13.77
N SER A 63 3.35 -4.89 -13.34
CA SER A 63 2.22 -4.40 -14.13
C SER A 63 2.68 -3.75 -15.43
N LYS A 64 3.81 -3.04 -15.41
CA LYS A 64 4.43 -2.49 -16.62
C LYS A 64 5.01 -3.58 -17.52
N ALA A 65 5.37 -4.71 -16.97
CA ALA A 65 5.84 -5.88 -17.71
C ALA A 65 4.71 -6.80 -18.24
N GLY A 66 3.45 -6.42 -18.02
CA GLY A 66 2.30 -7.13 -18.55
C GLY A 66 1.49 -7.94 -17.55
N ALA A 67 1.85 -7.94 -16.27
CA ALA A 67 1.05 -8.59 -15.23
C ALA A 67 -0.20 -7.74 -14.91
N GLN A 68 -1.28 -8.41 -14.52
CA GLN A 68 -2.49 -7.78 -14.03
C GLN A 68 -2.70 -8.16 -12.56
N PHE A 69 -3.03 -7.16 -11.76
CA PHE A 69 -3.32 -7.34 -10.34
C PHE A 69 -4.76 -6.93 -10.02
N ILE A 70 -5.42 -7.75 -9.23
CA ILE A 70 -6.70 -7.40 -8.59
C ILE A 70 -6.48 -7.55 -7.09
N ILE A 71 -6.52 -6.44 -6.37
CA ILE A 71 -6.11 -6.40 -4.97
C ILE A 71 -7.22 -5.80 -4.13
N ALA A 72 -7.69 -6.55 -3.15
CA ALA A 72 -8.56 -6.04 -2.10
C ALA A 72 -7.67 -5.55 -0.95
N THR A 73 -7.74 -4.26 -0.64
CA THR A 73 -6.85 -3.67 0.37
C THR A 73 -7.48 -2.45 1.03
N HIS A 74 -7.09 -2.19 2.28
CA HIS A 74 -7.34 -0.95 3.00
C HIS A 74 -6.07 -0.12 3.20
N SER A 75 -4.93 -0.58 2.65
CA SER A 75 -3.67 0.13 2.80
C SER A 75 -3.66 1.44 2.02
N PRO A 76 -3.49 2.60 2.68
CA PRO A 76 -3.33 3.86 1.98
C PRO A 76 -2.04 3.92 1.14
N ILE A 77 -1.09 3.05 1.42
CA ILE A 77 0.14 2.92 0.61
C ILE A 77 -0.16 2.18 -0.69
N LEU A 78 -0.75 0.98 -0.61
CA LEU A 78 -1.05 0.18 -1.80
C LEU A 78 -2.08 0.84 -2.70
N LEU A 79 -3.08 1.50 -2.13
CA LEU A 79 -4.07 2.26 -2.89
C LEU A 79 -3.45 3.42 -3.69
N GLY A 80 -2.28 3.90 -3.28
CA GLY A 80 -1.55 4.95 -3.97
C GLY A 80 -0.75 4.49 -5.18
N CYS A 81 -0.89 3.24 -5.62
CA CYS A 81 -0.16 2.74 -6.78
C CYS A 81 -0.47 3.57 -8.03
N PRO A 82 0.56 4.08 -8.75
CA PRO A 82 0.34 4.83 -9.97
C PRO A 82 -0.44 4.03 -11.01
N ASP A 83 -1.32 4.68 -11.73
CA ASP A 83 -2.16 4.11 -12.80
C ASP A 83 -3.14 3.03 -12.33
N ALA A 84 -3.30 2.83 -11.02
CA ALA A 84 -4.27 1.90 -10.50
C ALA A 84 -5.69 2.45 -10.65
N VAL A 85 -6.62 1.57 -11.02
CA VAL A 85 -8.05 1.86 -10.96
C VAL A 85 -8.57 1.41 -9.62
N ILE A 86 -9.05 2.38 -8.81
CA ILE A 86 -9.60 2.09 -7.49
C ILE A 86 -11.12 1.95 -7.63
N LEU A 87 -11.64 0.83 -7.15
CA LEU A 87 -13.08 0.58 -7.06
C LEU A 87 -13.49 0.62 -5.59
N SER A 88 -14.43 1.48 -5.26
CA SER A 88 -15.01 1.55 -3.93
C SER A 88 -16.28 0.72 -3.88
N PHE A 89 -16.46 0.04 -2.76
CA PHE A 89 -17.69 -0.72 -2.45
C PHE A 89 -18.56 -0.01 -1.43
N ASP A 90 -18.31 1.28 -1.22
CA ASP A 90 -19.11 2.07 -0.29
C ASP A 90 -20.55 2.20 -0.79
N ASP A 91 -21.49 2.28 0.14
CA ASP A 91 -22.92 2.39 -0.13
C ASP A 91 -23.53 1.22 -0.92
N GLY A 92 -22.89 0.05 -0.87
CA GLY A 92 -23.42 -1.15 -1.53
C GLY A 92 -23.33 -1.13 -3.06
N LYS A 93 -22.57 -0.20 -3.62
CA LYS A 93 -22.34 -0.07 -5.06
C LYS A 93 -20.86 -0.07 -5.37
N VAL A 94 -20.48 -0.69 -6.47
CA VAL A 94 -19.11 -0.65 -6.97
C VAL A 94 -18.96 0.55 -7.90
N SER A 95 -18.08 1.48 -7.55
CA SER A 95 -17.87 2.67 -8.36
C SER A 95 -16.38 3.06 -8.36
N PRO A 96 -15.89 3.64 -9.47
CA PRO A 96 -14.54 4.20 -9.49
C PRO A 96 -14.39 5.32 -8.45
N CYS A 97 -13.23 5.35 -7.83
CA CYS A 97 -12.92 6.30 -6.77
C CYS A 97 -11.52 6.87 -6.98
N LYS A 98 -11.36 8.16 -6.74
CA LYS A 98 -10.03 8.77 -6.71
C LYS A 98 -9.32 8.41 -5.41
N TYR A 99 -8.00 8.30 -5.47
CA TYR A 99 -7.18 7.97 -4.31
C TYR A 99 -7.50 8.87 -3.11
N GLU A 100 -7.56 10.17 -3.33
CA GLU A 100 -7.81 11.16 -2.27
C GLU A 100 -9.22 11.06 -1.67
N ASN A 101 -10.13 10.37 -2.32
CA ASN A 101 -11.50 10.17 -1.84
C ASN A 101 -11.68 8.84 -1.10
N THR A 102 -10.66 8.00 -1.03
CA THR A 102 -10.74 6.77 -0.25
C THR A 102 -10.77 7.07 1.24
N MET A 103 -11.56 6.31 1.99
CA MET A 103 -11.64 6.45 3.45
C MET A 103 -10.30 6.14 4.11
N SER A 104 -9.58 5.15 3.61
CA SER A 104 -8.24 4.80 4.12
C SER A 104 -7.29 5.99 4.03
N TYR A 105 -7.26 6.69 2.90
CA TYR A 105 -6.45 7.88 2.73
C TYR A 105 -6.89 9.01 3.67
N GLN A 106 -8.17 9.34 3.66
CA GLN A 106 -8.70 10.49 4.41
C GLN A 106 -8.52 10.34 5.92
N ILE A 107 -8.87 9.19 6.45
CA ILE A 107 -8.77 8.92 7.90
C ILE A 107 -7.30 8.87 8.33
N THR A 108 -6.46 8.16 7.60
CA THR A 108 -5.05 8.04 7.95
C THR A 108 -4.34 9.39 7.87
N LYS A 109 -4.60 10.16 6.82
CA LYS A 109 -4.03 11.50 6.66
C LYS A 109 -4.46 12.41 7.81
N ARG A 110 -5.74 12.45 8.13
CA ARG A 110 -6.26 13.28 9.22
C ARG A 110 -5.62 12.89 10.56
N PHE A 111 -5.53 11.60 10.84
CA PHE A 111 -4.92 11.12 12.07
C PHE A 111 -3.43 11.51 12.16
N LEU A 112 -2.68 11.30 11.09
CA LEU A 112 -1.25 11.62 11.09
C LEU A 112 -0.97 13.12 11.15
N CYS A 113 -1.83 13.93 10.55
CA CYS A 113 -1.65 15.39 10.53
C CYS A 113 -2.10 16.07 11.83
N ASP A 114 -3.10 15.52 12.50
CA ASP A 114 -3.69 16.15 13.69
C ASP A 114 -4.19 15.09 14.69
N LYS A 115 -3.26 14.26 15.12
CA LYS A 115 -3.53 13.14 16.00
C LYS A 115 -4.23 13.55 17.29
N ASP A 116 -3.72 14.57 17.96
CA ASP A 116 -4.21 14.96 19.28
C ASP A 116 -5.65 15.44 19.22
N ARG A 117 -5.98 16.26 18.24
CA ARG A 117 -7.35 16.72 18.02
C ARG A 117 -8.30 15.58 17.70
N MET A 118 -7.89 14.68 16.82
CA MET A 118 -8.71 13.53 16.45
C MET A 118 -8.96 12.59 17.66
N LEU A 119 -7.93 12.40 18.50
CA LEU A 119 -8.08 11.61 19.71
C LEU A 119 -8.97 12.30 20.75
N ASP A 120 -8.87 13.61 20.88
CA ASP A 120 -9.76 14.38 21.76
C ASP A 120 -11.24 14.21 21.34
N GLU A 121 -11.51 14.37 20.06
CA GLU A 121 -12.87 14.18 19.52
C GLU A 121 -13.38 12.75 19.73
N LEU A 122 -12.52 11.76 19.58
CA LEU A 122 -12.87 10.35 19.66
C LEU A 122 -13.05 9.85 21.10
N LEU A 123 -12.19 10.28 22.02
CA LEU A 123 -12.08 9.69 23.35
C LEU A 123 -12.76 10.51 24.45
N PHE A 124 -12.92 11.82 24.26
CA PHE A 124 -13.33 12.72 25.33
C PHE A 124 -14.60 13.53 25.05
N GLU A 125 -15.26 13.30 23.95
CA GLU A 125 -16.58 13.87 23.67
C GLU A 125 -17.74 12.95 24.00
#